data_8493b1e5fe62acaf64d5531cca329656
#
_entry.id   8493b1e5fe62acaf64d5531cca329656
#
_cell.length_a   1.000
_cell.length_b   1.000
_cell.length_c   1.000
_cell.angle_alpha   90.00
_cell.angle_beta   90.00
_cell.angle_gamma   90.00
#
_symmetry.space_group_name_H-M   'P 1'
#
loop_
_entity.id
_entity.type
_entity.pdbx_description
1 polymer ?
#
loop_
_entity_poly.entity_id
_entity_poly.type
_entity_poly.pdbx_seq_one_letter_code
_entity_poly.pdbx_strand_id
1 'polypeptide(L)'
;MDELRLKVAVQKSGRLADPSVDLLVRCGLKLSRGKDQLVGYGENLPLDVLFVRDDDIPDLVQQDVCDLGLVGLNVLEEKRLELSARGHPARFQCVRTLDFGRCRLALAIPQGSPWDGTRSLRGRRIATSYPFLLAHYLRERDIDAEIVTLSGAVEIAPRLGRADLICDLVATGSTLQANHLREVETVLESHAVLIRTPLDLPAAKHEWVQRLLLRVDGVQQVRESKYIMLHAPRSALPEIRRLLPGSESPTIIPLEGCADRVAVHAVCRENVFWETLESLKRVGASALLVLPVEKMLA
;
A
#
# COMPACT_ATOMS: atom_id res chain seq x y z
N MET A 1 14.04 29.51 7.77
CA MET A 1 12.78 29.17 7.05
C MET A 1 12.67 27.66 6.73
N ASP A 2 13.76 26.90 6.80
CA ASP A 2 13.76 25.44 6.53
C ASP A 2 13.10 24.57 7.63
N GLU A 3 13.10 25.03 8.87
CA GLU A 3 12.59 24.27 10.01
C GLU A 3 11.06 24.02 10.00
N LEU A 4 10.31 24.75 9.18
CA LEU A 4 8.85 24.64 9.12
C LEU A 4 8.37 23.70 7.97
N ARG A 5 9.26 23.21 7.11
CA ARG A 5 8.88 22.33 6.01
C ARG A 5 8.90 20.88 6.47
N LEU A 6 7.86 20.13 6.11
CA LEU A 6 7.83 18.67 6.33
C LEU A 6 8.81 17.98 5.39
N LYS A 7 9.57 17.03 5.91
CA LYS A 7 10.42 16.15 5.12
C LYS A 7 9.80 14.77 5.03
N VAL A 8 9.52 14.33 3.82
CA VAL A 8 8.90 13.03 3.54
C VAL A 8 9.88 12.16 2.76
N ALA A 9 10.32 11.05 3.34
CA ALA A 9 11.17 10.09 2.66
C ALA A 9 10.31 9.14 1.80
N VAL A 10 10.73 8.94 0.54
CA VAL A 10 10.13 7.99 -0.40
C VAL A 10 11.20 7.16 -1.09
N GLN A 11 10.83 5.98 -1.57
CA GLN A 11 11.74 5.15 -2.35
C GLN A 11 12.16 5.86 -3.65
N LYS A 12 13.47 5.91 -3.93
CA LYS A 12 14.03 6.55 -5.13
C LYS A 12 13.68 5.80 -6.42
N SER A 13 13.73 4.48 -6.37
CA SER A 13 13.48 3.58 -7.49
C SER A 13 12.94 2.25 -6.98
N GLY A 14 12.13 1.58 -7.79
CA GLY A 14 11.51 0.32 -7.41
C GLY A 14 9.99 0.46 -7.27
N ARG A 15 9.37 -0.58 -6.72
CA ARG A 15 7.92 -0.80 -6.74
C ARG A 15 7.09 0.29 -6.07
N LEU A 16 7.63 0.95 -5.06
CA LEU A 16 6.91 1.99 -4.30
C LEU A 16 7.23 3.41 -4.77
N ALA A 17 8.22 3.61 -5.64
CA ALA A 17 8.70 4.95 -6.02
C ALA A 17 7.58 5.81 -6.64
N ASP A 18 7.09 5.39 -7.81
CA ASP A 18 6.06 6.13 -8.55
C ASP A 18 4.72 6.21 -7.78
N PRO A 19 4.19 5.11 -7.18
CA PRO A 19 2.96 5.18 -6.41
C PRO A 19 3.04 6.11 -5.17
N SER A 20 4.21 6.22 -4.53
CA SER A 20 4.39 7.14 -3.40
C SER A 20 4.33 8.60 -3.83
N VAL A 21 4.95 8.93 -4.96
CA VAL A 21 4.90 10.27 -5.54
C VAL A 21 3.49 10.59 -6.03
N ASP A 22 2.83 9.65 -6.72
CA ASP A 22 1.45 9.81 -7.18
C ASP A 22 0.49 10.10 -6.01
N LEU A 23 0.61 9.36 -4.91
CA LEU A 23 -0.18 9.61 -3.69
C LEU A 23 -0.01 11.07 -3.21
N LEU A 24 1.24 11.55 -3.10
CA LEU A 24 1.51 12.93 -2.64
C LEU A 24 0.96 13.97 -3.62
N VAL A 25 1.07 13.74 -4.93
CA VAL A 25 0.50 14.61 -5.97
C VAL A 25 -1.04 14.61 -5.88
N ARG A 26 -1.67 13.47 -5.72
CA ARG A 26 -3.12 13.36 -5.51
C ARG A 26 -3.58 14.03 -4.21
N CYS A 27 -2.72 14.06 -3.18
CA CYS A 27 -2.93 14.86 -1.98
C CYS A 27 -2.75 16.38 -2.21
N GLY A 28 -2.48 16.81 -3.44
CA GLY A 28 -2.40 18.20 -3.85
C GLY A 28 -0.99 18.79 -3.85
N LEU A 29 0.06 17.98 -3.73
CA LEU A 29 1.43 18.46 -3.86
C LEU A 29 1.75 18.77 -5.32
N LYS A 30 2.28 19.97 -5.57
CA LYS A 30 2.99 20.30 -6.81
C LYS A 30 4.48 20.16 -6.55
N LEU A 31 5.05 19.08 -7.07
CA LEU A 31 6.45 18.73 -6.83
C LEU A 31 7.34 19.27 -7.94
N SER A 32 8.30 20.09 -7.56
CA SER A 32 9.42 20.52 -8.42
C SER A 32 10.65 19.67 -8.12
N ARG A 33 11.16 18.97 -9.14
CA ARG A 33 12.35 18.12 -9.01
C ARG A 33 13.15 18.16 -10.30
N GLY A 34 14.44 18.52 -10.20
CA GLY A 34 15.37 18.40 -11.33
C GLY A 34 15.69 16.94 -11.64
N LYS A 35 16.15 16.70 -12.86
CA LYS A 35 16.61 15.37 -13.27
C LYS A 35 17.74 14.90 -12.34
N ASP A 36 17.63 13.66 -11.85
CA ASP A 36 18.58 13.00 -10.95
C ASP A 36 18.76 13.64 -9.54
N GLN A 37 17.98 14.66 -9.19
CA GLN A 37 17.99 15.21 -7.84
C GLN A 37 17.39 14.22 -6.83
N LEU A 38 18.00 14.16 -5.64
CA LEU A 38 17.51 13.32 -4.52
C LEU A 38 16.54 14.05 -3.61
N VAL A 39 16.31 15.34 -3.84
CA VAL A 39 15.33 16.15 -3.12
C VAL A 39 14.44 16.83 -4.14
N GLY A 40 13.13 16.74 -3.92
CA GLY A 40 12.10 17.49 -4.63
C GLY A 40 11.41 18.45 -3.68
N TYR A 41 11.08 19.64 -4.15
CA TYR A 41 10.50 20.71 -3.35
C TYR A 41 9.03 20.90 -3.69
N GLY A 42 8.18 20.98 -2.66
CA GLY A 42 6.80 21.40 -2.84
C GLY A 42 6.70 22.88 -3.14
N GLU A 43 6.09 23.22 -4.29
CA GLU A 43 5.89 24.61 -4.73
C GLU A 43 4.73 25.29 -4.01
N ASN A 44 3.70 24.53 -3.66
CA ASN A 44 2.45 25.01 -3.09
C ASN A 44 2.18 24.55 -1.66
N LEU A 45 2.96 23.61 -1.15
CA LEU A 45 2.89 23.10 0.22
C LEU A 45 4.28 23.16 0.86
N PRO A 46 4.39 23.38 2.16
CA PRO A 46 5.66 23.35 2.89
C PRO A 46 6.11 21.90 3.13
N LEU A 47 6.37 21.18 2.04
CA LEU A 47 6.72 19.77 2.06
C LEU A 47 7.85 19.51 1.06
N ASP A 48 8.90 18.82 1.51
CA ASP A 48 10.02 18.38 0.70
C ASP A 48 10.03 16.85 0.66
N VAL A 49 10.33 16.29 -0.52
CA VAL A 49 10.35 14.84 -0.75
C VAL A 49 11.79 14.40 -0.93
N LEU A 50 12.27 13.49 -0.07
CA LEU A 50 13.59 12.91 -0.13
C LEU A 50 13.51 11.54 -0.81
N PHE A 51 14.24 11.36 -1.90
CA PHE A 51 14.31 10.14 -2.69
C PHE A 51 15.51 9.31 -2.26
N VAL A 52 15.25 8.27 -1.48
CA VAL A 52 16.29 7.46 -0.82
C VAL A 52 16.09 5.96 -1.12
N ARG A 53 16.99 5.11 -0.62
CA ARG A 53 16.76 3.66 -0.65
C ARG A 53 15.63 3.32 0.34
N ASP A 54 14.83 2.31 0.01
CA ASP A 54 13.73 1.87 0.90
C ASP A 54 14.21 1.42 2.28
N ASP A 55 15.36 0.73 2.34
CA ASP A 55 15.97 0.28 3.61
C ASP A 55 16.40 1.44 4.52
N ASP A 56 16.70 2.61 3.96
CA ASP A 56 17.13 3.80 4.72
C ASP A 56 15.93 4.58 5.32
N ILE A 57 14.72 4.41 4.77
CA ILE A 57 13.55 5.21 5.17
C ILE A 57 13.22 5.08 6.67
N PRO A 58 13.15 3.87 7.26
CA PRO A 58 12.89 3.73 8.70
C PRO A 58 13.93 4.42 9.57
N ASP A 59 15.20 4.35 9.19
CA ASP A 59 16.29 4.98 9.94
C ASP A 59 16.21 6.51 9.87
N LEU A 60 15.93 7.09 8.71
CA LEU A 60 15.77 8.54 8.55
C LEU A 60 14.60 9.07 9.37
N VAL A 61 13.52 8.32 9.49
CA VAL A 61 12.36 8.69 10.31
C VAL A 61 12.69 8.50 11.81
N GLN A 62 13.37 7.41 12.19
CA GLN A 62 13.74 7.12 13.57
C GLN A 62 14.75 8.13 14.14
N GLN A 63 15.65 8.65 13.30
CA GLN A 63 16.66 9.64 13.63
C GLN A 63 16.18 11.08 13.49
N ASP A 64 14.89 11.28 13.23
CA ASP A 64 14.25 12.60 13.09
C ASP A 64 14.81 13.45 11.93
N VAL A 65 15.47 12.81 10.97
CA VAL A 65 15.93 13.45 9.71
C VAL A 65 14.74 13.72 8.79
N CYS A 66 13.78 12.79 8.78
CA CYS A 66 12.50 12.93 8.08
C CYS A 66 11.33 12.86 9.07
N ASP A 67 10.33 13.72 8.86
CA ASP A 67 9.11 13.75 9.68
C ASP A 67 8.18 12.57 9.34
N LEU A 68 8.17 12.16 8.06
CA LEU A 68 7.34 11.08 7.52
C LEU A 68 8.16 10.21 6.55
N GLY A 69 7.69 8.96 6.35
CA GLY A 69 8.26 8.05 5.36
C GLY A 69 7.18 7.16 4.74
N LEU A 70 7.29 6.90 3.43
CA LEU A 70 6.48 5.90 2.73
C LEU A 70 7.37 4.70 2.43
N VAL A 71 7.05 3.55 3.03
CA VAL A 71 7.92 2.36 3.00
C VAL A 71 7.08 1.09 2.93
N GLY A 72 7.67 -0.03 2.50
CA GLY A 72 7.02 -1.33 2.56
C GLY A 72 6.94 -1.86 3.99
N LEU A 73 5.83 -2.48 4.36
CA LEU A 73 5.67 -3.12 5.67
C LEU A 73 6.77 -4.17 5.92
N ASN A 74 7.21 -4.87 4.88
CA ASN A 74 8.33 -5.82 4.97
C ASN A 74 9.64 -5.17 5.45
N VAL A 75 9.98 -3.99 4.91
CA VAL A 75 11.19 -3.25 5.33
C VAL A 75 11.03 -2.72 6.75
N LEU A 76 9.84 -2.21 7.05
CA LEU A 76 9.53 -1.69 8.39
C LEU A 76 9.64 -2.77 9.47
N GLU A 77 9.06 -3.94 9.24
CA GLU A 77 9.07 -5.06 10.17
C GLU A 77 10.47 -5.69 10.29
N GLU A 78 11.21 -5.83 9.19
CA GLU A 78 12.61 -6.25 9.21
C GLU A 78 13.43 -5.34 10.12
N LYS A 79 13.28 -4.01 9.95
CA LYS A 79 13.99 -3.03 10.78
C LYS A 79 13.57 -3.08 12.25
N ARG A 80 12.28 -3.27 12.52
CA ARG A 80 11.77 -3.39 13.89
C ARG A 80 12.37 -4.61 14.60
N LEU A 81 12.44 -5.74 13.92
CA LEU A 81 13.02 -6.98 14.44
C LEU A 81 14.55 -6.86 14.62
N GLU A 82 15.24 -6.22 13.66
CA GLU A 82 16.66 -5.91 13.76
C GLU A 82 16.97 -5.09 15.02
N LEU A 83 16.25 -3.99 15.23
CA LEU A 83 16.40 -3.13 16.40
C LEU A 83 16.14 -3.89 17.69
N SER A 84 15.05 -4.67 17.73
CA SER A 84 14.72 -5.50 18.89
C SER A 84 15.81 -6.51 19.22
N ALA A 85 16.40 -7.16 18.21
CA ALA A 85 17.50 -8.10 18.40
C ALA A 85 18.78 -7.43 18.95
N ARG A 86 18.94 -6.14 18.67
CA ARG A 86 20.05 -5.31 19.20
C ARG A 86 19.72 -4.64 20.54
N GLY A 87 18.54 -4.88 21.11
CA GLY A 87 18.10 -4.26 22.36
C GLY A 87 17.70 -2.79 22.24
N HIS A 88 17.41 -2.32 21.02
CA HIS A 88 16.95 -0.97 20.75
C HIS A 88 15.45 -0.92 20.47
N PRO A 89 14.71 0.05 21.01
CA PRO A 89 13.30 0.23 20.65
C PRO A 89 13.17 0.83 19.23
N ALA A 90 12.22 0.35 18.47
CA ALA A 90 11.80 1.04 17.25
C ALA A 90 11.04 2.32 17.63
N ARG A 91 11.48 3.46 17.10
CA ARG A 91 10.94 4.79 17.42
C ARG A 91 10.05 5.37 16.34
N PHE A 92 9.81 4.68 15.24
CA PHE A 92 8.86 5.07 14.22
C PHE A 92 7.46 4.53 14.52
N GLN A 93 6.44 5.25 14.06
CA GLN A 93 5.02 4.87 14.20
C GLN A 93 4.39 4.70 12.82
N CYS A 94 3.73 3.56 12.58
CA CYS A 94 2.87 3.40 11.41
C CYS A 94 1.57 4.17 11.65
N VAL A 95 1.27 5.14 10.78
CA VAL A 95 0.08 6.01 10.91
C VAL A 95 -0.99 5.71 9.88
N ARG A 96 -0.63 5.13 8.73
CA ARG A 96 -1.59 4.68 7.70
C ARG A 96 -1.07 3.46 6.96
N THR A 97 -1.97 2.54 6.72
CA THR A 97 -1.80 1.49 5.72
C THR A 97 -2.20 2.06 4.36
N LEU A 98 -1.41 1.80 3.32
CA LEU A 98 -1.67 2.31 1.99
C LEU A 98 -2.15 1.18 1.07
N ASP A 99 -2.97 1.52 0.08
CA ASP A 99 -3.67 0.55 -0.79
C ASP A 99 -2.84 0.07 -2.00
N PHE A 100 -1.55 0.39 -2.03
CA PHE A 100 -0.62 0.00 -3.09
C PHE A 100 0.60 -0.76 -2.58
N GLY A 101 1.43 -1.22 -3.51
CA GLY A 101 2.68 -1.90 -3.18
C GLY A 101 2.49 -3.29 -2.57
N ARG A 102 1.37 -3.96 -2.82
CA ARG A 102 1.10 -5.31 -2.31
C ARG A 102 2.13 -6.31 -2.83
N CYS A 103 2.67 -7.09 -1.92
CA CYS A 103 3.57 -8.22 -2.17
C CYS A 103 3.54 -9.12 -0.94
N ARG A 104 4.28 -10.22 -1.00
CA ARG A 104 4.49 -11.10 0.15
C ARG A 104 5.95 -11.51 0.24
N LEU A 105 6.45 -11.66 1.44
CA LEU A 105 7.68 -12.37 1.70
C LEU A 105 7.33 -13.86 1.75
N ALA A 106 7.93 -14.67 0.88
CA ALA A 106 7.54 -16.06 0.74
C ALA A 106 8.75 -16.98 0.62
N LEU A 107 8.59 -18.20 1.12
CA LEU A 107 9.52 -19.30 0.89
C LEU A 107 9.29 -19.87 -0.50
N ALA A 108 10.37 -20.06 -1.25
CA ALA A 108 10.34 -20.67 -2.56
C ALA A 108 11.45 -21.72 -2.70
N ILE A 109 11.10 -22.84 -3.31
CA ILE A 109 11.99 -24.00 -3.53
C ILE A 109 12.22 -24.23 -5.02
N PRO A 110 13.31 -24.89 -5.41
CA PRO A 110 13.50 -25.34 -6.80
C PRO A 110 12.30 -26.16 -7.29
N GLN A 111 11.89 -25.95 -8.55
CA GLN A 111 10.85 -26.74 -9.18
C GLN A 111 11.25 -28.23 -9.17
N GLY A 112 10.30 -29.08 -8.81
CA GLY A 112 10.55 -30.53 -8.68
C GLY A 112 11.07 -30.98 -7.30
N SER A 113 11.47 -30.07 -6.43
CA SER A 113 11.83 -30.43 -5.05
C SER A 113 10.59 -30.82 -4.24
N PRO A 114 10.64 -31.86 -3.40
CA PRO A 114 9.52 -32.23 -2.54
C PRO A 114 9.27 -31.14 -1.48
N TRP A 115 8.01 -30.97 -1.14
CA TRP A 115 7.57 -30.07 -0.06
C TRP A 115 6.52 -30.75 0.80
N ASP A 116 6.84 -30.93 2.07
CA ASP A 116 5.97 -31.54 3.08
C ASP A 116 5.73 -30.54 4.24
N GLY A 117 5.31 -29.33 3.86
CA GLY A 117 5.11 -28.24 4.80
C GLY A 117 6.41 -27.72 5.43
N THR A 118 6.25 -26.91 6.48
CA THR A 118 7.38 -26.22 7.15
C THR A 118 8.40 -27.16 7.80
N ARG A 119 8.05 -28.44 8.03
CA ARG A 119 9.00 -29.46 8.53
C ARG A 119 10.17 -29.68 7.57
N SER A 120 9.93 -29.48 6.26
CA SER A 120 10.95 -29.59 5.22
C SER A 120 12.08 -28.55 5.32
N LEU A 121 11.92 -27.52 6.18
CA LEU A 121 12.92 -26.48 6.40
C LEU A 121 14.04 -26.88 7.36
N ARG A 122 13.84 -27.91 8.20
CA ARG A 122 14.81 -28.30 9.23
C ARG A 122 16.15 -28.70 8.60
N GLY A 123 17.23 -28.10 9.12
CA GLY A 123 18.60 -28.32 8.64
C GLY A 123 18.89 -27.79 7.24
N ARG A 124 17.97 -27.00 6.63
CA ARG A 124 18.16 -26.40 5.31
C ARG A 124 18.81 -25.04 5.41
N ARG A 125 19.53 -24.65 4.35
CA ARG A 125 20.07 -23.31 4.15
C ARG A 125 19.05 -22.50 3.36
N ILE A 126 18.63 -21.35 3.92
CA ILE A 126 17.62 -20.47 3.35
C ILE A 126 18.24 -19.12 3.02
N ALA A 127 18.36 -18.78 1.75
CA ALA A 127 18.87 -17.48 1.33
C ALA A 127 17.77 -16.40 1.41
N THR A 128 18.10 -15.22 1.94
CA THR A 128 17.16 -14.12 2.08
C THR A 128 17.85 -12.76 2.16
N SER A 129 17.14 -11.70 1.77
CA SER A 129 17.48 -10.30 2.09
C SER A 129 16.77 -9.80 3.36
N TYR A 130 15.96 -10.66 4.02
CA TYR A 130 15.17 -10.33 5.21
C TYR A 130 15.50 -11.31 6.36
N PRO A 131 16.73 -11.30 6.90
CA PRO A 131 17.18 -12.28 7.87
C PRO A 131 16.43 -12.22 9.20
N PHE A 132 16.01 -11.04 9.67
CA PHE A 132 15.32 -10.90 10.96
C PHE A 132 13.86 -11.37 10.87
N LEU A 133 13.16 -11.08 9.78
CA LEU A 133 11.82 -11.60 9.51
C LEU A 133 11.84 -13.13 9.39
N LEU A 134 12.81 -13.69 8.65
CA LEU A 134 12.93 -15.12 8.52
C LEU A 134 13.28 -15.77 9.85
N ALA A 135 14.23 -15.20 10.63
CA ALA A 135 14.58 -15.72 11.94
C ALA A 135 13.39 -15.70 12.92
N HIS A 136 12.57 -14.63 12.86
CA HIS A 136 11.35 -14.55 13.67
C HIS A 136 10.35 -15.65 13.27
N TYR A 137 10.09 -15.81 11.98
CA TYR A 137 9.20 -16.85 11.43
C TYR A 137 9.62 -18.27 11.84
N LEU A 138 10.93 -18.59 11.73
CA LEU A 138 11.48 -19.90 12.09
C LEU A 138 11.38 -20.18 13.59
N ARG A 139 11.68 -19.16 14.43
CA ARG A 139 11.60 -19.26 15.89
C ARG A 139 10.18 -19.50 16.38
N GLU A 140 9.19 -18.80 15.84
CA GLU A 140 7.79 -18.99 16.21
C GLU A 140 7.28 -20.43 15.93
N ARG A 141 7.94 -21.14 15.01
CA ARG A 141 7.57 -22.50 14.60
C ARG A 141 8.50 -23.59 15.12
N ASP A 142 9.45 -23.20 15.97
CA ASP A 142 10.49 -24.13 16.50
C ASP A 142 11.22 -24.87 15.37
N ILE A 143 11.63 -24.15 14.33
CA ILE A 143 12.34 -24.66 13.17
C ILE A 143 13.80 -24.24 13.23
N ASP A 144 14.70 -25.23 13.27
CA ASP A 144 16.14 -25.01 13.13
C ASP A 144 16.52 -25.07 11.64
N ALA A 145 16.99 -23.94 11.10
CA ALA A 145 17.46 -23.80 9.73
C ALA A 145 18.56 -22.72 9.65
N GLU A 146 19.48 -22.87 8.71
CA GLU A 146 20.56 -21.91 8.50
C GLU A 146 20.08 -20.76 7.62
N ILE A 147 20.30 -19.51 8.07
CA ILE A 147 19.96 -18.31 7.30
C ILE A 147 21.19 -17.80 6.56
N VAL A 148 21.11 -17.74 5.23
CA VAL A 148 22.15 -17.18 4.36
C VAL A 148 21.72 -15.79 3.91
N THR A 149 22.31 -14.75 4.51
CA THR A 149 21.96 -13.36 4.17
C THR A 149 22.61 -12.94 2.85
N LEU A 150 21.80 -12.40 1.94
CA LEU A 150 22.24 -11.83 0.66
C LEU A 150 21.61 -10.43 0.50
N SER A 151 22.36 -9.50 -0.10
CA SER A 151 21.88 -8.12 -0.36
C SER A 151 21.19 -7.93 -1.71
N GLY A 152 20.87 -9.03 -2.42
CA GLY A 152 20.17 -9.05 -3.72
C GLY A 152 20.43 -10.33 -4.48
N ALA A 153 19.74 -10.52 -5.61
CA ALA A 153 19.81 -11.71 -6.45
C ALA A 153 19.66 -13.03 -5.65
N VAL A 154 18.73 -13.02 -4.69
CA VAL A 154 18.47 -14.15 -3.77
C VAL A 154 18.00 -15.38 -4.55
N GLU A 155 17.25 -15.17 -5.63
CA GLU A 155 16.64 -16.20 -6.49
C GLU A 155 17.67 -17.13 -7.19
N ILE A 156 18.92 -16.68 -7.34
CA ILE A 156 19.96 -17.53 -7.95
C ILE A 156 20.73 -18.39 -6.92
N ALA A 157 20.55 -18.14 -5.62
CA ALA A 157 21.31 -18.82 -4.57
C ALA A 157 21.22 -20.35 -4.61
N PRO A 158 20.04 -20.97 -4.85
CA PRO A 158 19.96 -22.44 -4.97
C PRO A 158 20.74 -22.98 -6.16
N ARG A 159 20.68 -22.29 -7.30
CA ARG A 159 21.42 -22.70 -8.51
C ARG A 159 22.94 -22.63 -8.32
N LEU A 160 23.40 -21.70 -7.48
CA LEU A 160 24.83 -21.56 -7.12
C LEU A 160 25.27 -22.50 -5.98
N GLY A 161 24.37 -23.34 -5.45
CA GLY A 161 24.65 -24.20 -4.31
C GLY A 161 24.89 -23.48 -2.98
N ARG A 162 24.53 -22.19 -2.91
CA ARG A 162 24.70 -21.35 -1.72
C ARG A 162 23.59 -21.55 -0.69
N ALA A 163 22.41 -21.97 -1.13
CA ALA A 163 21.25 -22.27 -0.30
C ALA A 163 20.44 -23.41 -0.92
N ASP A 164 19.57 -24.04 -0.15
CA ASP A 164 18.69 -25.11 -0.61
C ASP A 164 17.34 -24.56 -1.08
N LEU A 165 16.95 -23.40 -0.56
CA LEU A 165 15.74 -22.66 -0.91
C LEU A 165 15.93 -21.18 -0.58
N ILE A 166 14.93 -20.38 -0.89
CA ILE A 166 14.96 -18.93 -0.64
C ILE A 166 13.75 -18.46 0.17
N CYS A 167 13.91 -17.30 0.81
CA CYS A 167 12.82 -16.49 1.36
C CYS A 167 12.98 -15.09 0.79
N ASP A 168 12.10 -14.69 -0.13
CA ASP A 168 12.22 -13.43 -0.85
C ASP A 168 10.86 -12.80 -1.17
N LEU A 169 10.88 -11.52 -1.60
CA LEU A 169 9.66 -10.80 -1.95
C LEU A 169 9.08 -11.29 -3.28
N VAL A 170 7.81 -11.60 -3.23
CA VAL A 170 7.03 -12.05 -4.38
C VAL A 170 5.88 -11.08 -4.61
N ALA A 171 5.84 -10.42 -5.78
CA ALA A 171 4.69 -9.64 -6.23
C ALA A 171 3.82 -10.49 -7.19
N THR A 172 4.34 -10.78 -8.38
CA THR A 172 3.63 -11.58 -9.41
C THR A 172 4.13 -13.01 -9.51
N GLY A 173 5.31 -13.30 -8.96
CA GLY A 173 5.96 -14.60 -9.06
C GLY A 173 6.75 -14.83 -10.36
N SER A 174 6.78 -13.87 -11.29
CA SER A 174 7.51 -14.02 -12.57
C SER A 174 9.00 -14.28 -12.40
N THR A 175 9.65 -13.59 -11.45
CA THR A 175 11.07 -13.78 -11.13
C THR A 175 11.35 -15.19 -10.63
N LEU A 176 10.49 -15.75 -9.78
CA LEU A 176 10.61 -17.13 -9.30
C LEU A 176 10.52 -18.11 -10.46
N GLN A 177 9.51 -17.95 -11.33
CA GLN A 177 9.34 -18.82 -12.50
C GLN A 177 10.54 -18.77 -13.45
N ALA A 178 11.07 -17.57 -13.72
CA ALA A 178 12.26 -17.37 -14.56
C ALA A 178 13.52 -18.07 -14.00
N ASN A 179 13.59 -18.25 -12.68
CA ASN A 179 14.68 -18.93 -11.99
C ASN A 179 14.37 -20.38 -11.58
N HIS A 180 13.30 -20.98 -12.15
CA HIS A 180 12.87 -22.35 -11.86
C HIS A 180 12.58 -22.61 -10.38
N LEU A 181 12.02 -21.62 -9.71
CA LEU A 181 11.54 -21.70 -8.34
C LEU A 181 10.01 -21.73 -8.31
N ARG A 182 9.46 -22.35 -7.27
CA ARG A 182 8.03 -22.28 -6.94
C ARG A 182 7.83 -21.85 -5.51
N GLU A 183 6.89 -20.99 -5.29
CA GLU A 183 6.45 -20.56 -3.97
C GLU A 183 5.76 -21.71 -3.24
N VAL A 184 5.99 -21.80 -1.94
CA VAL A 184 5.44 -22.90 -1.10
C VAL A 184 4.79 -22.41 0.19
N GLU A 185 5.22 -21.26 0.72
CA GLU A 185 4.70 -20.77 2.01
C GLU A 185 4.88 -19.25 2.08
N THR A 186 3.89 -18.53 2.59
CA THR A 186 3.97 -17.10 2.83
C THR A 186 4.43 -16.82 4.26
N VAL A 187 5.47 -16.02 4.40
CA VAL A 187 6.04 -15.59 5.69
C VAL A 187 5.36 -14.32 6.19
N LEU A 188 5.16 -13.33 5.29
CA LEU A 188 4.55 -12.03 5.60
C LEU A 188 3.84 -11.48 4.37
N GLU A 189 2.57 -11.09 4.52
CA GLU A 189 1.89 -10.22 3.55
C GLU A 189 2.32 -8.78 3.77
N SER A 190 2.64 -8.07 2.69
CA SER A 190 3.17 -6.72 2.73
C SER A 190 2.46 -5.77 1.76
N HIS A 191 2.42 -4.52 2.15
CA HIS A 191 1.90 -3.39 1.41
C HIS A 191 2.67 -2.13 1.80
N ALA A 192 2.44 -1.01 1.15
CA ALA A 192 3.02 0.26 1.55
C ALA A 192 2.38 0.78 2.85
N VAL A 193 3.18 1.43 3.67
CA VAL A 193 2.73 2.11 4.90
C VAL A 193 3.32 3.52 4.95
N LEU A 194 2.58 4.43 5.58
CA LEU A 194 3.05 5.75 5.95
C LEU A 194 3.47 5.71 7.41
N ILE A 195 4.71 6.04 7.67
CA ILE A 195 5.29 6.10 9.01
C ILE A 195 5.64 7.53 9.39
N ARG A 196 5.67 7.82 10.68
CA ARG A 196 6.07 9.12 11.23
C ARG A 196 7.13 8.99 12.30
N THR A 197 7.88 10.07 12.53
CA THR A 197 8.70 10.23 13.73
C THR A 197 7.81 10.25 14.99
N PRO A 198 8.23 9.64 16.09
CA PRO A 198 7.51 9.71 17.37
C PRO A 198 7.67 11.05 18.08
N LEU A 199 8.59 11.91 17.64
CA LEU A 199 8.82 13.20 18.26
C LEU A 199 7.61 14.13 18.18
N ASP A 200 7.44 14.96 19.19
CA ASP A 200 6.50 16.07 19.14
C ASP A 200 7.03 17.13 18.16
N LEU A 201 6.36 17.21 17.03
CA LEU A 201 6.69 18.20 16.02
C LEU A 201 6.23 19.60 16.46
N PRO A 202 6.92 20.66 16.03
CA PRO A 202 6.43 22.02 16.18
C PRO A 202 4.98 22.14 15.70
N ALA A 203 4.16 22.95 16.34
CA ALA A 203 2.72 23.04 16.09
C ALA A 203 2.38 23.20 14.60
N ALA A 204 3.14 24.04 13.86
CA ALA A 204 2.94 24.23 12.43
C ALA A 204 3.20 22.95 11.60
N LYS A 205 4.24 22.17 11.91
CA LYS A 205 4.49 20.89 11.26
C LYS A 205 3.43 19.85 11.64
N HIS A 206 3.03 19.82 12.90
CA HIS A 206 1.97 18.93 13.38
C HIS A 206 0.67 19.15 12.61
N GLU A 207 0.26 20.40 12.44
CA GLU A 207 -0.94 20.75 11.67
C GLU A 207 -0.84 20.26 10.21
N TRP A 208 0.32 20.42 9.56
CA TRP A 208 0.51 19.94 8.21
C TRP A 208 0.50 18.41 8.11
N VAL A 209 1.04 17.69 9.09
CA VAL A 209 0.93 16.23 9.17
C VAL A 209 -0.54 15.81 9.23
N GLN A 210 -1.34 16.42 10.11
CA GLN A 210 -2.77 16.11 10.23
C GLN A 210 -3.53 16.39 8.91
N ARG A 211 -3.26 17.54 8.27
CA ARG A 211 -3.84 17.87 6.97
C ARG A 211 -3.44 16.86 5.88
N LEU A 212 -2.17 16.41 5.87
CA LEU A 212 -1.71 15.42 4.90
C LEU A 212 -2.38 14.06 5.13
N LEU A 213 -2.47 13.61 6.39
CA LEU A 213 -3.16 12.36 6.74
C LEU A 213 -4.63 12.38 6.30
N LEU A 214 -5.34 13.47 6.57
CA LEU A 214 -6.72 13.64 6.11
C LEU A 214 -6.84 13.55 4.58
N ARG A 215 -5.88 14.15 3.85
CA ARG A 215 -5.85 14.07 2.37
C ARG A 215 -5.52 12.67 1.88
N VAL A 216 -4.61 11.95 2.55
CA VAL A 216 -4.30 10.54 2.24
C VAL A 216 -5.56 9.69 2.42
N ASP A 217 -6.29 9.86 3.52
CA ASP A 217 -7.54 9.15 3.77
C ASP A 217 -8.56 9.42 2.67
N GLY A 218 -8.75 10.69 2.28
CA GLY A 218 -9.67 11.09 1.21
C GLY A 218 -9.26 10.57 -0.18
N VAL A 219 -7.96 10.44 -0.46
CA VAL A 219 -7.46 9.85 -1.72
C VAL A 219 -7.66 8.34 -1.73
N GLN A 220 -7.42 7.65 -0.61
CA GLN A 220 -7.59 6.19 -0.51
C GLN A 220 -9.07 5.78 -0.59
N GLN A 221 -9.94 6.54 0.09
CA GLN A 221 -11.37 6.25 0.15
C GLN A 221 -12.02 6.19 -1.23
N VAL A 222 -11.53 6.96 -2.19
CA VAL A 222 -12.14 7.08 -3.52
C VAL A 222 -11.47 6.26 -4.62
N ARG A 223 -10.37 5.57 -4.34
CA ARG A 223 -9.59 4.88 -5.38
C ARG A 223 -10.41 3.87 -6.19
N GLU A 224 -11.36 3.20 -5.56
CA GLU A 224 -12.28 2.26 -6.20
C GLU A 224 -13.71 2.82 -6.28
N SER A 225 -13.91 4.10 -5.96
CA SER A 225 -15.23 4.70 -5.92
C SER A 225 -15.57 5.35 -7.26
N LYS A 226 -16.84 5.18 -7.64
CA LYS A 226 -17.45 5.80 -8.82
C LYS A 226 -18.64 6.64 -8.39
N TYR A 227 -18.77 7.80 -8.99
CA TYR A 227 -19.99 8.58 -8.90
C TYR A 227 -20.95 8.07 -9.97
N ILE A 228 -22.12 7.64 -9.51
CA ILE A 228 -23.18 7.11 -10.38
C ILE A 228 -24.32 8.12 -10.38
N MET A 229 -24.76 8.48 -11.57
CA MET A 229 -26.02 9.15 -11.82
C MET A 229 -26.89 8.27 -12.67
N LEU A 230 -28.15 8.16 -12.33
CA LEU A 230 -29.15 7.45 -13.15
C LEU A 230 -30.53 8.09 -13.01
N HIS A 231 -31.39 7.87 -13.99
CA HIS A 231 -32.80 8.19 -13.91
C HIS A 231 -33.59 6.95 -13.56
N ALA A 232 -34.59 7.05 -12.68
CA ALA A 232 -35.41 5.91 -12.30
C ALA A 232 -36.85 6.33 -11.96
N PRO A 233 -37.81 5.39 -12.09
CA PRO A 233 -39.13 5.58 -11.56
C PRO A 233 -39.06 5.84 -10.02
N ARG A 234 -39.83 6.78 -9.52
CA ARG A 234 -39.89 7.07 -8.07
C ARG A 234 -40.29 5.83 -7.25
N SER A 235 -41.12 4.97 -7.80
CA SER A 235 -41.54 3.71 -7.19
C SER A 235 -40.40 2.70 -7.02
N ALA A 236 -39.34 2.79 -7.83
CA ALA A 236 -38.18 1.90 -7.76
C ALA A 236 -37.12 2.31 -6.73
N LEU A 237 -37.25 3.47 -6.07
CA LEU A 237 -36.27 3.99 -5.12
C LEU A 237 -35.91 3.03 -3.97
N PRO A 238 -36.87 2.31 -3.33
CA PRO A 238 -36.51 1.36 -2.27
C PRO A 238 -35.56 0.26 -2.76
N GLU A 239 -35.81 -0.27 -3.96
CA GLU A 239 -34.98 -1.31 -4.57
C GLU A 239 -33.61 -0.77 -5.02
N ILE A 240 -33.58 0.43 -5.61
CA ILE A 240 -32.33 1.09 -6.01
C ILE A 240 -31.43 1.36 -4.81
N ARG A 241 -31.98 1.79 -3.67
CA ARG A 241 -31.22 1.96 -2.44
C ARG A 241 -30.60 0.64 -1.95
N ARG A 242 -31.28 -0.47 -2.15
CA ARG A 242 -30.77 -1.80 -1.80
C ARG A 242 -29.66 -2.26 -2.77
N LEU A 243 -29.81 -1.96 -4.05
CA LEU A 243 -28.87 -2.35 -5.09
C LEU A 243 -27.59 -1.49 -5.10
N LEU A 244 -27.69 -0.23 -4.69
CA LEU A 244 -26.57 0.71 -4.61
C LEU A 244 -26.32 1.10 -3.14
N PRO A 245 -25.71 0.23 -2.33
CA PRO A 245 -25.27 0.61 -1.01
C PRO A 245 -24.10 1.58 -1.16
N GLY A 246 -24.38 2.86 -1.22
CA GLY A 246 -23.37 3.91 -1.28
C GLY A 246 -22.68 4.15 0.06
N SER A 247 -21.64 4.99 0.05
CA SER A 247 -20.99 5.48 1.27
C SER A 247 -21.94 6.29 2.16
N GLU A 248 -22.96 6.90 1.53
CA GLU A 248 -24.05 7.65 2.16
C GLU A 248 -25.38 7.39 1.43
N SER A 249 -26.47 7.90 2.00
CA SER A 249 -27.77 7.84 1.34
C SER A 249 -27.72 8.54 -0.03
N PRO A 250 -28.32 7.95 -1.08
CA PRO A 250 -28.31 8.56 -2.40
C PRO A 250 -29.08 9.88 -2.41
N THR A 251 -28.55 10.85 -3.14
CA THR A 251 -29.25 12.11 -3.43
C THR A 251 -30.33 11.88 -4.49
N ILE A 252 -31.54 12.35 -4.22
CA ILE A 252 -32.67 12.17 -5.12
C ILE A 252 -33.17 13.55 -5.57
N ILE A 253 -33.17 13.77 -6.90
CA ILE A 253 -33.56 15.03 -7.51
C ILE A 253 -34.77 14.78 -8.44
N PRO A 254 -35.89 15.51 -8.30
CA PRO A 254 -36.99 15.44 -9.25
C PRO A 254 -36.53 15.84 -10.66
N LEU A 255 -37.05 15.14 -11.68
CA LEU A 255 -36.82 15.53 -13.08
C LEU A 255 -37.90 16.53 -13.53
N GLU A 256 -37.46 17.61 -14.15
CA GLU A 256 -38.39 18.59 -14.71
C GLU A 256 -39.27 17.96 -15.80
N GLY A 257 -40.55 18.22 -15.76
CA GLY A 257 -41.53 17.66 -16.73
C GLY A 257 -41.88 16.19 -16.55
N CYS A 258 -41.33 15.51 -15.51
CA CYS A 258 -41.54 14.07 -15.28
C CYS A 258 -41.84 13.78 -13.80
N ALA A 259 -43.12 13.87 -13.41
CA ALA A 259 -43.51 13.68 -12.01
C ALA A 259 -43.15 12.29 -11.43
N ASP A 260 -43.17 11.27 -12.26
CA ASP A 260 -42.97 9.87 -11.88
C ASP A 260 -41.51 9.43 -11.87
N ARG A 261 -40.60 10.25 -12.32
CA ARG A 261 -39.17 9.90 -12.43
C ARG A 261 -38.30 10.87 -11.63
N VAL A 262 -37.16 10.33 -11.21
CA VAL A 262 -36.16 11.08 -10.44
C VAL A 262 -34.77 10.78 -10.98
N ALA A 263 -33.84 11.74 -10.81
CA ALA A 263 -32.43 11.47 -10.89
C ALA A 263 -31.94 10.99 -9.52
N VAL A 264 -31.13 9.95 -9.52
CA VAL A 264 -30.49 9.36 -8.33
C VAL A 264 -29.00 9.51 -8.50
N HIS A 265 -28.35 10.09 -7.51
CA HIS A 265 -26.91 10.27 -7.45
C HIS A 265 -26.37 9.48 -6.27
N ALA A 266 -25.32 8.68 -6.49
CA ALA A 266 -24.69 7.90 -5.45
C ALA A 266 -23.19 7.76 -5.70
N VAL A 267 -22.40 7.61 -4.65
CA VAL A 267 -21.00 7.15 -4.72
C VAL A 267 -20.98 5.70 -4.28
N CYS A 268 -20.51 4.80 -5.12
CA CYS A 268 -20.36 3.39 -4.78
C CYS A 268 -19.03 2.84 -5.29
N ARG A 269 -18.65 1.65 -4.83
CA ARG A 269 -17.48 0.94 -5.38
C ARG A 269 -17.76 0.44 -6.80
N GLU A 270 -16.74 0.40 -7.63
CA GLU A 270 -16.85 0.00 -9.05
C GLU A 270 -17.38 -1.44 -9.22
N ASN A 271 -16.93 -2.37 -8.38
CA ASN A 271 -17.43 -3.75 -8.42
C ASN A 271 -18.94 -3.83 -8.16
N VAL A 272 -19.45 -3.07 -7.19
CA VAL A 272 -20.88 -3.01 -6.89
C VAL A 272 -21.69 -2.55 -8.11
N PHE A 273 -21.18 -1.59 -8.88
CA PHE A 273 -21.85 -1.12 -10.08
C PHE A 273 -22.00 -2.24 -11.13
N TRP A 274 -20.93 -2.97 -11.43
CA TRP A 274 -20.98 -4.04 -12.43
C TRP A 274 -21.89 -5.20 -12.02
N GLU A 275 -21.86 -5.59 -10.75
CA GLU A 275 -22.73 -6.66 -10.20
C GLU A 275 -24.21 -6.29 -10.20
N THR A 276 -24.53 -4.98 -10.11
CA THR A 276 -25.91 -4.50 -9.98
C THR A 276 -26.50 -3.91 -11.25
N LEU A 277 -25.69 -3.71 -12.30
CA LEU A 277 -26.12 -3.01 -13.54
C LEU A 277 -27.39 -3.58 -14.16
N GLU A 278 -27.46 -4.91 -14.34
CA GLU A 278 -28.63 -5.54 -14.95
C GLU A 278 -29.85 -5.45 -14.03
N SER A 279 -29.65 -5.52 -12.72
CA SER A 279 -30.73 -5.37 -11.74
C SER A 279 -31.28 -3.94 -11.74
N LEU A 280 -30.41 -2.93 -11.83
CA LEU A 280 -30.82 -1.54 -11.99
C LEU A 280 -31.65 -1.32 -13.26
N LYS A 281 -31.23 -1.88 -14.39
CA LYS A 281 -32.01 -1.82 -15.63
C LYS A 281 -33.38 -2.48 -15.51
N ARG A 282 -33.47 -3.64 -14.83
CA ARG A 282 -34.74 -4.35 -14.60
C ARG A 282 -35.77 -3.55 -13.81
N VAL A 283 -35.30 -2.76 -12.83
CA VAL A 283 -36.19 -1.88 -12.06
C VAL A 283 -36.48 -0.53 -12.74
N GLY A 284 -36.12 -0.40 -14.03
CA GLY A 284 -36.43 0.76 -14.83
C GLY A 284 -35.43 1.90 -14.78
N ALA A 285 -34.20 1.64 -14.28
CA ALA A 285 -33.14 2.62 -14.36
C ALA A 285 -32.72 2.87 -15.81
N SER A 286 -32.48 4.13 -16.14
CA SER A 286 -32.03 4.60 -17.46
C SER A 286 -31.04 5.74 -17.33
N ALA A 287 -30.43 6.19 -18.42
CA ALA A 287 -29.44 7.27 -18.43
C ALA A 287 -28.34 7.09 -17.37
N LEU A 288 -27.83 5.85 -17.25
CA LEU A 288 -26.78 5.54 -16.30
C LEU A 288 -25.47 6.20 -16.74
N LEU A 289 -24.92 7.04 -15.88
CA LEU A 289 -23.64 7.71 -16.06
C LEU A 289 -22.72 7.33 -14.89
N VAL A 290 -21.49 6.94 -15.19
CA VAL A 290 -20.47 6.54 -14.21
C VAL A 290 -19.24 7.39 -14.41
N LEU A 291 -18.83 8.11 -13.38
CA LEU A 291 -17.67 8.99 -13.39
C LEU A 291 -16.66 8.54 -12.31
N PRO A 292 -15.36 8.63 -12.57
CA PRO A 292 -14.36 8.43 -11.52
C PRO A 292 -14.50 9.54 -10.46
N VAL A 293 -14.35 9.17 -9.20
CA VAL A 293 -14.24 10.14 -8.11
C VAL A 293 -12.75 10.36 -7.86
N GLU A 294 -12.29 11.59 -7.97
CA GLU A 294 -10.88 11.91 -7.74
C GLU A 294 -10.55 12.08 -6.26
N LYS A 295 -11.46 12.68 -5.50
CA LYS A 295 -11.30 12.97 -4.07
C LYS A 295 -12.65 13.03 -3.38
N MET A 296 -12.71 12.53 -2.17
CA MET A 296 -13.88 12.65 -1.28
C MET A 296 -13.37 12.89 0.15
N LEU A 297 -13.90 13.90 0.80
CA LEU A 297 -13.69 14.14 2.23
C LEU A 297 -15.03 13.87 2.93
N ALA A 298 -15.00 12.97 3.89
CA ALA A 298 -16.15 12.68 4.77
C ALA A 298 -16.13 13.61 5.97
#